data_3ba8a1f714fbf6e4dae408012901360e
#
_entry.id   3ba8a1f714fbf6e4dae408012901360e
#
_cell.length_a   1.000
_cell.length_b   1.000
_cell.length_c   1.000
_cell.angle_alpha   90.00
_cell.angle_beta   90.00
_cell.angle_gamma   90.00
#
_symmetry.space_group_name_H-M   'P 1'
#
loop_
_entity.id
_entity.type
_entity.pdbx_description
1 polymer ?
#
loop_
_entity_poly.entity_id
_entity_poly.type
_entity_poly.pdbx_seq_one_letter_code
_entity_poly.pdbx_strand_id
1 'polypeptide(L)' 'MQKLKFNVGDTVAFARHVVARTGHDKHTADARGHVVAVDGPVVSVDFAGTWAPHEDGGTVRHVPAGNLTKIMANGVVYDY' A
#
# COMPACT_ATOMS: atom_id res chain seq x y z
N MET A 1 12.57 -1.73 -17.39
CA MET A 1 11.47 -2.15 -16.51
C MET A 1 10.55 -0.96 -16.27
N GLN A 2 9.26 -1.17 -16.46
CA GLN A 2 8.29 -0.13 -16.21
C GLN A 2 7.88 -0.12 -14.75
N LYS A 3 7.88 1.06 -14.15
CA LYS A 3 7.37 1.24 -12.80
C LYS A 3 5.88 1.48 -12.87
N LEU A 4 5.16 0.92 -11.90
CA LEU A 4 3.75 1.19 -11.77
C LEU A 4 3.53 2.64 -11.38
N LYS A 5 2.53 3.25 -12.00
CA LYS A 5 2.06 4.56 -11.60
C LYS A 5 0.90 4.41 -10.65
N PHE A 6 0.95 5.15 -9.55
CA PHE A 6 -0.13 5.18 -8.59
C PHE A 6 -0.93 6.47 -8.78
N ASN A 7 -2.24 6.34 -8.75
CA ASN A 7 -3.16 7.47 -8.86
C ASN A 7 -4.05 7.53 -7.63
N VAL A 8 -4.49 8.72 -7.29
CA VAL A 8 -5.45 8.88 -6.19
C VAL A 8 -6.69 8.02 -6.49
N GLY A 9 -7.11 7.26 -5.49
CA GLY A 9 -8.23 6.34 -5.60
C GLY A 9 -7.83 4.89 -5.88
N ASP A 10 -6.57 4.64 -6.25
CA ASP A 10 -6.11 3.27 -6.47
C ASP A 10 -6.14 2.47 -5.18
N THR A 11 -6.48 1.20 -5.29
CA THR A 11 -6.36 0.26 -4.18
C THR A 11 -4.98 -0.36 -4.21
N VAL A 12 -4.32 -0.39 -3.05
CA VAL A 12 -2.94 -0.88 -2.94
C VAL A 12 -2.80 -1.81 -1.75
N ALA A 13 -1.75 -2.63 -1.80
CA ALA A 13 -1.34 -3.49 -0.70
C ALA A 13 0.18 -3.38 -0.56
N PHE A 14 0.75 -3.93 0.50
CA PHE A 14 2.19 -4.01 0.62
C PHE A 14 2.75 -5.02 -0.39
N ALA A 15 3.87 -4.66 -0.99
CA ALA A 15 4.54 -5.55 -1.94
C ALA A 15 5.06 -6.80 -1.24
N ARG A 16 5.25 -7.85 -2.00
CA ARG A 16 5.65 -9.15 -1.50
C ARG A 16 6.94 -9.10 -0.69
N HIS A 17 7.92 -8.32 -1.14
CA HIS A 17 9.19 -8.21 -0.44
C HIS A 17 9.06 -7.52 0.93
N VAL A 18 8.07 -6.62 1.08
CA VAL A 18 7.80 -5.99 2.37
C VAL A 18 7.18 -6.98 3.33
N VAL A 19 6.23 -7.76 2.86
CA VAL A 19 5.59 -8.81 3.67
C VAL A 19 6.63 -9.83 4.13
N ALA A 20 7.52 -10.25 3.23
CA ALA A 20 8.58 -11.20 3.58
C ALA A 20 9.52 -10.63 4.63
N ARG A 21 9.81 -9.32 4.57
CA ARG A 21 10.70 -8.65 5.51
C ARG A 21 10.13 -8.63 6.93
N THR A 22 8.82 -8.67 7.07
CA THR A 22 8.15 -8.70 8.37
C THR A 22 7.94 -10.13 8.87
N GLY A 23 8.47 -11.15 8.20
CA GLY A 23 8.28 -12.54 8.57
C GLY A 23 6.89 -13.06 8.18
N HIS A 24 6.32 -12.49 7.13
CA HIS A 24 4.95 -12.80 6.65
C HIS A 24 3.90 -12.47 7.71
N ASP A 25 4.08 -11.34 8.37
CA ASP A 25 3.11 -10.84 9.32
C ASP A 25 1.74 -10.68 8.66
N LYS A 26 0.74 -11.31 9.25
CA LYS A 26 -0.60 -11.31 8.70
C LYS A 26 -1.19 -9.90 8.58
N HIS A 27 -0.92 -9.04 9.55
CA HIS A 27 -1.37 -7.65 9.50
C HIS A 27 -0.87 -6.94 8.24
N THR A 28 0.41 -7.11 7.94
CA THR A 28 1.01 -6.49 6.76
C THR A 28 0.50 -7.14 5.48
N ALA A 29 0.40 -8.47 5.47
CA ALA A 29 -0.05 -9.20 4.29
C ALA A 29 -1.51 -8.88 3.93
N ASP A 30 -2.34 -8.65 4.93
CA ASP A 30 -3.77 -8.39 4.73
C ASP A 30 -4.09 -6.90 4.59
N ALA A 31 -3.11 -6.02 4.75
CA ALA A 31 -3.34 -4.58 4.67
C ALA A 31 -3.78 -4.18 3.26
N ARG A 32 -4.83 -3.39 3.20
CA ARG A 32 -5.35 -2.82 1.96
C ARG A 32 -5.67 -1.36 2.19
N GLY A 33 -5.31 -0.52 1.24
CA GLY A 33 -5.56 0.91 1.39
C GLY A 33 -5.87 1.57 0.06
N HIS A 34 -6.27 2.82 0.14
CA HIS A 34 -6.55 3.64 -1.01
C HIS A 34 -5.56 4.79 -1.07
N VAL A 35 -5.05 5.06 -2.26
CA VAL A 35 -4.15 6.19 -2.46
C VAL A 35 -4.93 7.49 -2.32
N VAL A 36 -4.46 8.38 -1.44
CA VAL A 36 -5.07 9.69 -1.23
C VAL A 36 -4.21 10.83 -1.77
N ALA A 37 -2.92 10.58 -1.97
CA ALA A 37 -2.03 11.56 -2.57
C ALA A 37 -0.79 10.86 -3.11
N VAL A 38 -0.19 11.43 -4.13
CA VAL A 38 1.08 10.95 -4.70
C VAL A 38 2.05 12.11 -4.73
N ASP A 39 3.21 11.95 -4.13
CA ASP A 39 4.23 12.98 -4.08
C ASP A 39 5.57 12.37 -4.50
N GLY A 40 5.83 12.37 -5.82
CA GLY A 40 7.02 11.76 -6.37
C GLY A 40 7.09 10.27 -6.03
N PRO A 41 8.19 9.82 -5.40
CA PRO A 41 8.36 8.41 -5.04
C PRO A 41 7.57 7.99 -3.80
N VAL A 42 6.88 8.91 -3.13
CA VAL A 42 6.14 8.63 -1.90
C VAL A 42 4.65 8.68 -2.18
N VAL A 43 3.94 7.66 -1.72
CA VAL A 43 2.50 7.54 -1.89
C VAL A 43 1.85 7.61 -0.52
N SER A 44 0.86 8.48 -0.38
CA SER A 44 0.07 8.56 0.84
C SER A 44 -1.14 7.65 0.70
N VAL A 45 -1.27 6.70 1.63
CA VAL A 45 -2.26 5.65 1.56
C VAL A 45 -3.08 5.65 2.84
N ASP A 46 -4.39 5.60 2.68
CA ASP A 46 -5.33 5.46 3.79
C ASP A 46 -5.67 3.99 3.98
N PHE A 47 -5.19 3.43 5.08
CA PHE A 47 -5.39 2.01 5.41
C PHE A 47 -6.57 1.78 6.36
N ALA A 48 -7.50 2.71 6.43
CA ALA A 48 -8.61 2.63 7.35
C ALA A 48 -9.30 1.26 7.29
N GLY A 49 -9.46 0.63 8.45
CA GLY A 49 -10.20 -0.62 8.58
C GLY A 49 -9.43 -1.89 8.27
N THR A 50 -8.20 -1.79 7.74
CA THR A 50 -7.46 -3.00 7.35
C THR A 50 -6.08 -3.12 7.98
N TRP A 51 -5.50 -2.04 8.45
CA TRP A 51 -4.16 -2.06 9.03
C TRP A 51 -4.13 -1.15 10.26
N ALA A 52 -3.25 -1.48 11.20
CA ALA A 52 -3.19 -0.76 12.46
C ALA A 52 -2.92 0.73 12.23
N PRO A 53 -3.76 1.59 12.77
CA PRO A 53 -3.57 3.02 12.65
C PRO A 53 -2.45 3.49 13.57
N HIS A 54 -2.10 4.75 13.44
CA HIS A 54 -1.23 5.41 14.40
C HIS A 54 -1.92 5.54 15.76
N GLU A 55 -1.11 5.69 16.80
CA GLU A 55 -1.63 5.90 18.15
C GLU A 55 -2.48 7.17 18.25
N ASP A 56 -2.24 8.15 17.39
CA ASP A 56 -3.03 9.38 17.34
C ASP A 56 -4.34 9.21 16.59
N GLY A 57 -4.66 8.00 16.17
CA GLY A 57 -5.90 7.71 15.45
C GLY A 57 -5.82 7.91 13.95
N GLY A 58 -4.68 8.32 13.43
CA GLY A 58 -4.51 8.50 11.99
C GLY A 58 -4.41 7.16 11.26
N THR A 59 -4.99 7.09 10.07
CA THR A 59 -4.95 5.88 9.24
C THR A 59 -4.14 6.06 7.96
N VAL A 60 -3.73 7.30 7.67
CA VAL A 60 -2.95 7.60 6.47
C VAL A 60 -1.47 7.42 6.76
N ARG A 61 -0.79 6.71 5.87
CA ARG A 61 0.65 6.48 5.94
C ARG A 61 1.32 6.93 4.66
N HIS A 62 2.54 7.43 4.80
CA HIS A 62 3.39 7.80 3.66
C HIS A 62 4.31 6.62 3.39
N VAL A 63 4.14 5.99 2.24
CA VAL A 63 4.84 4.74 1.90
C VAL A 63 5.61 4.95 0.60
N PRO A 64 6.89 4.53 0.55
CA PRO A 64 7.62 4.53 -0.72
C PRO A 64 6.88 3.68 -1.75
N ALA A 65 6.77 4.20 -2.97
CA ALA A 65 6.03 3.51 -4.04
C ALA A 65 6.55 2.09 -4.27
N GLY A 66 7.87 1.89 -4.13
CA GLY A 66 8.46 0.57 -4.30
C GLY A 66 8.04 -0.47 -3.27
N ASN A 67 7.37 -0.05 -2.19
CA ASN A 67 6.88 -0.95 -1.15
C ASN A 67 5.42 -1.34 -1.35
N LEU A 68 4.80 -0.87 -2.43
CA LEU A 68 3.39 -1.10 -2.68
C LEU A 68 3.19 -1.92 -3.95
N THR A 69 2.08 -2.64 -3.97
CA THR A 69 1.59 -3.30 -5.16
C THR A 69 0.18 -2.79 -5.45
N LYS A 70 -0.15 -2.63 -6.73
CA LYS A 70 -1.45 -2.14 -7.15
C LYS A 70 -2.42 -3.31 -7.30
N ILE A 71 -3.62 -3.16 -6.74
CA ILE A 71 -4.68 -4.14 -6.87
C ILE A 71 -5.70 -3.58 -7.85
N MET A 72 -5.89 -4.30 -8.95
CA MET A 72 -6.83 -3.88 -9.99
C MET A 72 -8.25 -4.32 -9.63
N ALA A 73 -9.22 -3.69 -10.28
CA ALA A 73 -10.64 -3.95 -10.02
C ALA A 73 -11.04 -5.42 -10.18
N ASN A 74 -10.34 -6.15 -11.04
CA ASN A 74 -10.60 -7.59 -11.25
C ASN A 74 -9.82 -8.50 -10.31
N GLY A 75 -9.15 -7.93 -9.32
CA GLY A 75 -8.37 -8.70 -8.37
C GLY A 75 -6.94 -9.01 -8.78
N VAL A 76 -6.53 -8.58 -9.97
CA VAL A 76 -5.14 -8.76 -10.41
C VAL A 76 -4.23 -7.87 -9.58
N VAL A 77 -3.11 -8.43 -9.14
CA VAL A 77 -2.12 -7.72 -8.33
C VAL A 77 -0.88 -7.47 -9.17
N TYR A 78 -0.43 -6.22 -9.19
CA TYR A 78 0.80 -5.85 -9.89
C TYR A 78 1.83 -5.41 -8.87
N ASP A 79 2.99 -6.06 -8.87
CA ASP A 79 4.12 -5.64 -8.05
C ASP A 79 4.79 -4.42 -8.68
N TYR A 80 5.20 -3.51 -7.85
CA TYR A 80 5.93 -2.32 -8.27
C TYR A 80 7.30 -2.66 -8.83
#